data_a07a11fabc0a5bb961f5336874663410
#
_entry.id   a07a11fabc0a5bb961f5336874663410
#
_cell.length_a   1.000
_cell.length_b   1.000
_cell.length_c   1.000
_cell.angle_alpha   90.00
_cell.angle_beta   90.00
_cell.angle_gamma   90.00
#
_symmetry.space_group_name_H-M   'P 1'
#
loop_
_entity.id
_entity.type
_entity.pdbx_description
1 polymer ?
#
loop_
_entity_poly.entity_id
_entity_poly.type
_entity_poly.pdbx_seq_one_letter_code
_entity_poly.pdbx_strand_id
1 'polypeptide(L)'
;LSSMEGNRNSKYNNRENEMKSKKKKKKVTIKDIIRLIVLLVAFSVLLYPTFSSYLNEKNGSKVVSYYDEESVKLSKAEKEQMLEDARAYNKEMLGNIDLIDPFSQEDVEIDARYESLLNVDGSGMMGYIRIPKINVELPIYHGTSEAVLQAGVGHFWGTSLPVGGESTHTVLTGHRGLPTKTLFTNMDKLEVGDIFYIKVLDETLAYQIDQILTVLPEETDGLSIESGKDYATLVTCTPFAINTHRLLVRGERIPYEEA
;
A
#
# COMPACT_ATOMS: atom_id res chain seq x y z
N LEU A 1 60.64 50.77 -36.30
CA LEU A 1 59.26 50.20 -36.17
C LEU A 1 59.23 48.77 -35.58
N SER A 2 60.37 48.06 -35.51
CA SER A 2 60.48 46.67 -35.05
C SER A 2 60.55 46.51 -33.52
N SER A 3 60.84 47.51 -32.75
CA SER A 3 61.02 47.42 -31.29
C SER A 3 59.69 47.62 -30.44
N MET A 4 58.66 48.12 -31.09
CA MET A 4 57.36 48.37 -30.36
C MET A 4 56.37 47.17 -30.35
N GLU A 5 56.53 46.25 -31.34
CA GLU A 5 55.66 45.04 -31.41
C GLU A 5 56.06 43.96 -30.39
N GLY A 6 57.34 43.79 -30.11
CA GLY A 6 57.84 42.83 -29.11
C GLY A 6 57.40 43.10 -27.69
N ASN A 7 57.18 44.35 -27.34
CA ASN A 7 56.79 44.75 -25.96
C ASN A 7 55.28 44.61 -25.69
N ARG A 8 54.45 44.60 -26.76
CA ARG A 8 52.99 44.40 -26.59
C ARG A 8 52.65 42.91 -26.39
N ASN A 9 53.32 42.01 -27.13
CA ASN A 9 53.09 40.57 -26.97
C ASN A 9 53.58 40.04 -25.62
N SER A 10 54.70 40.59 -25.09
CA SER A 10 55.18 40.23 -23.75
C SER A 10 54.22 40.64 -22.63
N LYS A 11 53.54 41.78 -22.75
CA LYS A 11 52.53 42.23 -21.76
C LYS A 11 51.22 41.48 -21.83
N TYR A 12 50.81 41.01 -23.03
CA TYR A 12 49.60 40.18 -23.18
C TYR A 12 49.84 38.81 -22.60
N ASN A 13 50.94 38.16 -22.89
CA ASN A 13 51.26 36.81 -22.35
C ASN A 13 51.45 36.82 -20.82
N ASN A 14 51.97 37.92 -20.22
CA ASN A 14 52.06 38.03 -18.77
C ASN A 14 50.70 38.20 -18.12
N ARG A 15 49.76 38.96 -18.72
CA ARG A 15 48.38 39.07 -18.19
C ARG A 15 47.58 37.77 -18.26
N GLU A 16 47.76 36.98 -19.32
CA GLU A 16 47.13 35.65 -19.44
C GLU A 16 47.70 34.64 -18.46
N ASN A 17 48.99 34.67 -18.18
CA ASN A 17 49.63 33.85 -17.17
C ASN A 17 49.26 34.28 -15.73
N GLU A 18 49.08 35.58 -15.47
CA GLU A 18 48.56 36.09 -14.18
C GLU A 18 47.09 35.72 -13.97
N MET A 19 46.24 35.69 -15.02
CA MET A 19 44.85 35.23 -14.89
C MET A 19 44.76 33.73 -14.68
N LYS A 20 45.64 32.91 -15.27
CA LYS A 20 45.73 31.47 -15.06
C LYS A 20 46.28 31.10 -13.67
N SER A 21 47.13 31.98 -13.06
CA SER A 21 47.74 31.75 -11.76
C SER A 21 46.81 32.05 -10.57
N LYS A 22 45.66 32.73 -10.76
CA LYS A 22 44.77 33.15 -9.62
C LYS A 22 43.66 32.18 -9.26
N LYS A 23 43.57 31.00 -9.90
CA LYS A 23 42.74 29.90 -9.34
C LYS A 23 43.48 29.26 -8.16
N LYS A 24 43.68 29.96 -7.05
CA LYS A 24 44.09 29.34 -5.77
C LYS A 24 43.05 28.27 -5.46
N LYS A 25 43.42 26.99 -5.57
CA LYS A 25 42.62 25.89 -5.02
C LYS A 25 42.38 26.21 -3.55
N LYS A 26 41.13 26.58 -3.22
CA LYS A 26 40.74 26.75 -1.79
C LYS A 26 41.08 25.41 -1.11
N LYS A 27 41.96 25.46 -0.14
CA LYS A 27 42.23 24.29 0.70
C LYS A 27 40.95 23.96 1.45
N VAL A 28 40.43 22.74 1.22
CA VAL A 28 39.27 22.25 1.95
C VAL A 28 39.63 22.22 3.43
N THR A 29 38.86 22.91 4.23
CA THR A 29 39.06 22.95 5.69
C THR A 29 38.27 21.87 6.37
N ILE A 30 38.63 21.46 7.58
CA ILE A 30 37.84 20.52 8.39
C ILE A 30 36.40 21.00 8.53
N LYS A 31 36.19 22.32 8.64
CA LYS A 31 34.83 22.91 8.71
C LYS A 31 34.02 22.66 7.44
N ASP A 32 34.65 22.67 6.26
CA ASP A 32 33.98 22.41 4.98
C ASP A 32 33.60 20.93 4.85
N ILE A 33 34.47 20.03 5.37
CA ILE A 33 34.17 18.61 5.43
C ILE A 33 33.00 18.34 6.40
N ILE A 34 32.99 18.96 7.57
CA ILE A 34 31.87 18.82 8.52
C ILE A 34 30.57 19.32 7.92
N ARG A 35 30.58 20.49 7.24
CA ARG A 35 29.40 21.04 6.55
C ARG A 35 28.89 20.08 5.46
N LEU A 36 29.79 19.50 4.70
CA LEU A 36 29.42 18.51 3.67
C LEU A 36 28.78 17.27 4.28
N ILE A 37 29.34 16.75 5.37
CA ILE A 37 28.78 15.59 6.09
C ILE A 37 27.38 15.93 6.62
N VAL A 38 27.20 17.08 7.24
CA VAL A 38 25.88 17.51 7.74
C VAL A 38 24.87 17.62 6.61
N LEU A 39 25.26 18.21 5.47
CA LEU A 39 24.41 18.29 4.28
C LEU A 39 24.04 16.92 3.72
N LEU A 40 24.99 15.98 3.64
CA LEU A 40 24.73 14.62 3.18
C LEU A 40 23.78 13.86 4.11
N VAL A 41 23.97 14.00 5.43
CA VAL A 41 23.05 13.41 6.41
C VAL A 41 21.65 14.01 6.29
N ALA A 42 21.53 15.34 6.22
CA ALA A 42 20.25 16.00 6.05
C ALA A 42 19.54 15.56 4.76
N PHE A 43 20.28 15.44 3.66
CA PHE A 43 19.77 14.98 2.36
C PHE A 43 19.33 13.51 2.43
N SER A 44 20.11 12.66 3.11
CA SER A 44 19.75 11.24 3.31
C SER A 44 18.48 11.08 4.13
N VAL A 45 18.31 11.86 5.19
CA VAL A 45 17.07 11.86 6.01
C VAL A 45 15.87 12.33 5.18
N LEU A 46 16.05 13.35 4.33
CA LEU A 46 15.00 13.88 3.48
C LEU A 46 14.56 12.87 2.39
N LEU A 47 15.49 12.10 1.85
CA LEU A 47 15.21 11.08 0.82
C LEU A 47 14.74 9.75 1.40
N TYR A 48 14.97 9.51 2.70
CA TYR A 48 14.69 8.23 3.35
C TYR A 48 13.23 7.74 3.15
N PRO A 49 12.18 8.57 3.35
CA PRO A 49 10.80 8.12 3.16
C PRO A 49 10.53 7.65 1.74
N THR A 50 10.95 8.41 0.74
CA THR A 50 10.75 8.08 -0.68
C THR A 50 11.45 6.79 -1.07
N PHE A 51 12.71 6.62 -0.64
CA PHE A 51 13.48 5.43 -0.94
C PHE A 51 12.92 4.20 -0.22
N SER A 52 12.50 4.35 1.03
CA SER A 52 11.88 3.30 1.83
C SER A 52 10.54 2.86 1.23
N SER A 53 9.67 3.80 0.83
CA SER A 53 8.40 3.48 0.15
C SER A 53 8.64 2.70 -1.15
N TYR A 54 9.59 3.14 -1.98
CA TYR A 54 9.93 2.43 -3.21
C TYR A 54 10.38 0.98 -2.97
N LEU A 55 11.24 0.75 -1.96
CA LEU A 55 11.68 -0.61 -1.60
C LEU A 55 10.52 -1.46 -1.07
N ASN A 56 9.63 -0.88 -0.27
CA ASN A 56 8.48 -1.59 0.28
C ASN A 56 7.43 -1.93 -0.79
N GLU A 57 7.16 -1.04 -1.74
CA GLU A 57 6.29 -1.34 -2.89
C GLU A 57 6.86 -2.49 -3.74
N LYS A 58 8.17 -2.45 -4.01
CA LYS A 58 8.84 -3.55 -4.72
C LYS A 58 8.80 -4.88 -3.95
N ASN A 59 8.88 -4.85 -2.63
CA ASN A 59 8.72 -6.04 -1.80
C ASN A 59 7.27 -6.53 -1.80
N GLY A 60 6.28 -5.63 -1.75
CA GLY A 60 4.86 -5.97 -1.88
C GLY A 60 4.57 -6.70 -3.19
N SER A 61 5.05 -6.18 -4.32
CA SER A 61 4.90 -6.85 -5.63
C SER A 61 5.55 -8.23 -5.69
N LYS A 62 6.67 -8.45 -4.97
CA LYS A 62 7.28 -9.78 -4.87
C LYS A 62 6.42 -10.75 -4.06
N VAL A 63 5.79 -10.27 -2.99
CA VAL A 63 4.88 -11.10 -2.18
C VAL A 63 3.67 -11.52 -3.01
N VAL A 64 3.09 -10.59 -3.79
CA VAL A 64 2.00 -10.90 -4.72
C VAL A 64 2.43 -11.93 -5.77
N SER A 65 3.61 -11.72 -6.41
CA SER A 65 4.13 -12.69 -7.38
C SER A 65 4.37 -14.07 -6.76
N TYR A 66 4.85 -14.13 -5.53
CA TYR A 66 5.04 -15.37 -4.80
C TYR A 66 3.72 -16.08 -4.51
N TYR A 67 2.66 -15.34 -4.14
CA TYR A 67 1.32 -15.89 -3.97
C TYR A 67 0.80 -16.52 -5.27
N ASP A 68 0.96 -15.83 -6.40
CA ASP A 68 0.56 -16.35 -7.70
C ASP A 68 1.34 -17.65 -8.04
N GLU A 69 2.66 -17.69 -7.77
CA GLU A 69 3.48 -18.89 -7.97
C GLU A 69 3.02 -20.07 -7.10
N GLU A 70 2.71 -19.85 -5.81
CA GLU A 70 2.20 -20.88 -4.90
C GLU A 70 0.78 -21.33 -5.31
N SER A 71 -0.09 -20.38 -5.70
CA SER A 71 -1.43 -20.67 -6.18
C SER A 71 -1.42 -21.57 -7.43
N VAL A 72 -0.49 -21.35 -8.37
CA VAL A 72 -0.36 -22.18 -9.59
C VAL A 72 0.01 -23.64 -9.27
N LYS A 73 0.69 -23.90 -8.13
CA LYS A 73 1.05 -25.28 -7.72
C LYS A 73 -0.16 -26.11 -7.26
N LEU A 74 -1.23 -25.45 -6.83
CA LEU A 74 -2.46 -26.11 -6.41
C LEU A 74 -3.21 -26.65 -7.64
N SER A 75 -3.77 -27.83 -7.51
CA SER A 75 -4.70 -28.37 -8.52
C SER A 75 -5.99 -27.56 -8.55
N LYS A 76 -6.71 -27.64 -9.67
CA LYS A 76 -8.01 -26.99 -9.80
C LYS A 76 -9.00 -27.43 -8.70
N ALA A 77 -9.01 -28.74 -8.36
CA ALA A 77 -9.87 -29.27 -7.31
C ALA A 77 -9.53 -28.70 -5.92
N GLU A 78 -8.24 -28.52 -5.59
CA GLU A 78 -7.84 -27.91 -4.33
C GLU A 78 -8.29 -26.45 -4.25
N LYS A 79 -8.12 -25.67 -5.32
CA LYS A 79 -8.59 -24.29 -5.38
C LYS A 79 -10.11 -24.18 -5.24
N GLU A 80 -10.86 -25.02 -5.97
CA GLU A 80 -12.32 -25.07 -5.88
C GLU A 80 -12.76 -25.40 -4.45
N GLN A 81 -12.13 -26.39 -3.80
CA GLN A 81 -12.43 -26.74 -2.41
C GLN A 81 -12.16 -25.58 -1.45
N MET A 82 -11.02 -24.89 -1.57
CA MET A 82 -10.70 -23.74 -0.72
C MET A 82 -11.73 -22.61 -0.88
N LEU A 83 -12.20 -22.34 -2.10
CA LEU A 83 -13.23 -21.34 -2.36
C LEU A 83 -14.59 -21.77 -1.81
N GLU A 84 -14.96 -23.06 -1.94
CA GLU A 84 -16.21 -23.60 -1.38
C GLU A 84 -16.21 -23.53 0.15
N ASP A 85 -15.11 -23.88 0.80
CA ASP A 85 -14.96 -23.81 2.25
C ASP A 85 -15.09 -22.36 2.75
N ALA A 86 -14.49 -21.41 2.04
CA ALA A 86 -14.61 -19.98 2.35
C ALA A 86 -16.05 -19.45 2.14
N ARG A 87 -16.73 -19.88 1.06
CA ARG A 87 -18.14 -19.53 0.83
C ARG A 87 -19.08 -20.17 1.86
N ALA A 88 -18.79 -21.39 2.28
CA ALA A 88 -19.54 -22.04 3.36
C ALA A 88 -19.38 -21.28 4.69
N TYR A 89 -18.14 -20.89 5.01
CA TYR A 89 -17.86 -20.05 6.19
C TYR A 89 -18.64 -18.73 6.15
N ASN A 90 -18.64 -18.01 5.02
CA ASN A 90 -19.42 -16.79 4.87
C ASN A 90 -20.92 -16.98 5.16
N LYS A 91 -21.50 -18.10 4.72
CA LYS A 91 -22.91 -18.41 4.99
C LYS A 91 -23.21 -18.69 6.46
N GLU A 92 -22.26 -19.31 7.17
CA GLU A 92 -22.41 -19.62 8.60
C GLU A 92 -22.26 -18.36 9.48
N MET A 93 -21.41 -17.39 9.06
CA MET A 93 -21.08 -16.17 9.80
C MET A 93 -22.08 -15.03 9.59
N LEU A 94 -23.08 -15.18 8.71
CA LEU A 94 -24.06 -14.15 8.38
C LEU A 94 -24.68 -13.49 9.65
N GLY A 95 -24.24 -12.25 9.94
CA GLY A 95 -24.87 -11.39 10.94
C GLY A 95 -24.64 -11.75 12.41
N ASN A 96 -23.66 -12.60 12.73
CA ASN A 96 -23.46 -13.12 14.09
C ASN A 96 -22.41 -12.38 14.94
N ILE A 97 -21.76 -11.34 14.41
CA ILE A 97 -20.66 -10.65 15.11
C ILE A 97 -20.93 -9.15 15.15
N ASP A 98 -20.86 -8.58 16.34
CA ASP A 98 -20.83 -7.13 16.53
C ASP A 98 -19.46 -6.61 16.06
N LEU A 99 -19.46 -5.84 14.98
CA LEU A 99 -18.24 -5.26 14.44
C LEU A 99 -17.77 -4.11 15.32
N ILE A 100 -16.49 -4.08 15.63
CA ILE A 100 -15.80 -2.99 16.34
C ILE A 100 -14.90 -2.23 15.36
N ASP A 101 -14.23 -1.16 15.84
CA ASP A 101 -13.24 -0.48 14.97
C ASP A 101 -12.08 -1.44 14.57
N PRO A 102 -11.83 -1.65 13.26
CA PRO A 102 -10.76 -2.56 12.81
C PRO A 102 -9.35 -2.11 13.19
N PHE A 103 -9.17 -0.87 13.66
CA PHE A 103 -7.92 -0.34 14.20
C PHE A 103 -7.89 -0.35 15.73
N SER A 104 -8.93 -0.85 16.40
CA SER A 104 -8.86 -1.08 17.84
C SER A 104 -7.80 -2.13 18.13
N GLN A 105 -6.99 -1.89 19.16
CA GLN A 105 -5.96 -2.85 19.60
C GLN A 105 -6.54 -3.88 20.59
N GLU A 106 -7.84 -4.14 20.50
CA GLU A 106 -8.46 -5.17 21.33
C GLU A 106 -8.02 -6.55 20.82
N ASP A 107 -7.53 -7.39 21.71
CA ASP A 107 -7.22 -8.79 21.44
C ASP A 107 -8.52 -9.56 21.19
N VAL A 108 -8.95 -9.61 19.96
CA VAL A 108 -10.06 -10.45 19.53
C VAL A 108 -9.52 -11.87 19.36
N GLU A 109 -10.11 -12.84 20.09
CA GLU A 109 -9.79 -14.25 19.89
C GLU A 109 -10.28 -14.68 18.50
N ILE A 110 -9.34 -14.82 17.58
CA ILE A 110 -9.62 -15.19 16.18
C ILE A 110 -9.80 -16.70 16.11
N ASP A 111 -10.84 -17.16 15.42
CA ASP A 111 -11.14 -18.56 15.19
C ASP A 111 -10.04 -19.22 14.33
N ALA A 112 -9.49 -20.33 14.82
CA ALA A 112 -8.47 -21.11 14.09
C ALA A 112 -8.95 -21.62 12.73
N ARG A 113 -10.28 -21.87 12.56
CA ARG A 113 -10.87 -22.23 11.28
C ARG A 113 -10.72 -21.07 10.28
N TYR A 114 -11.02 -19.83 10.73
CA TYR A 114 -10.85 -18.64 9.89
C TYR A 114 -9.39 -18.50 9.41
N GLU A 115 -8.41 -18.66 10.29
CA GLU A 115 -7.00 -18.55 9.94
C GLU A 115 -6.52 -19.62 8.94
N SER A 116 -7.21 -20.75 8.86
CA SER A 116 -6.89 -21.83 7.91
C SER A 116 -7.48 -21.63 6.53
N LEU A 117 -8.55 -20.81 6.39
CA LEU A 117 -9.23 -20.60 5.11
C LEU A 117 -8.44 -19.71 4.18
N LEU A 118 -8.37 -20.05 2.90
CA LEU A 118 -7.63 -19.30 1.86
C LEU A 118 -6.12 -19.14 2.13
N ASN A 119 -5.56 -19.87 3.08
CA ASN A 119 -4.16 -19.79 3.46
C ASN A 119 -3.32 -20.77 2.63
N VAL A 120 -2.84 -20.31 1.46
CA VAL A 120 -2.22 -21.15 0.42
C VAL A 120 -0.90 -21.75 0.88
N ASP A 121 -0.07 -20.98 1.55
CA ASP A 121 1.32 -21.32 1.90
C ASP A 121 1.62 -21.29 3.40
N GLY A 122 0.61 -21.06 4.23
CA GLY A 122 0.75 -20.93 5.68
C GLY A 122 1.22 -19.53 6.14
N SER A 123 1.39 -18.57 5.23
CA SER A 123 1.78 -17.18 5.58
C SER A 123 0.64 -16.33 6.11
N GLY A 124 -0.59 -16.82 6.02
CA GLY A 124 -1.81 -16.06 6.33
C GLY A 124 -2.26 -15.13 5.21
N MET A 125 -1.65 -15.20 4.03
CA MET A 125 -2.09 -14.44 2.86
C MET A 125 -3.28 -15.13 2.19
N MET A 126 -4.40 -14.40 2.05
CA MET A 126 -5.64 -14.86 1.40
C MET A 126 -5.67 -14.59 -0.10
N GLY A 127 -4.99 -13.52 -0.53
CA GLY A 127 -5.05 -12.97 -1.87
C GLY A 127 -4.43 -11.58 -1.91
N TYR A 128 -4.81 -10.79 -2.90
CA TYR A 128 -4.34 -9.40 -2.99
C TYR A 128 -5.38 -8.46 -3.59
N ILE A 129 -5.23 -7.17 -3.29
CA ILE A 129 -6.08 -6.10 -3.82
C ILE A 129 -5.30 -5.27 -4.83
N ARG A 130 -5.97 -4.85 -5.92
CA ARG A 130 -5.46 -3.91 -6.93
C ARG A 130 -6.40 -2.72 -7.05
N ILE A 131 -5.85 -1.50 -6.95
CA ILE A 131 -6.60 -0.25 -7.11
C ILE A 131 -5.85 0.60 -8.15
N PRO A 132 -6.16 0.45 -9.46
CA PRO A 132 -5.38 1.05 -10.54
C PRO A 132 -5.28 2.57 -10.46
N LYS A 133 -6.38 3.27 -10.12
CA LYS A 133 -6.42 4.75 -10.06
C LYS A 133 -5.35 5.34 -9.14
N ILE A 134 -4.97 4.63 -8.09
CA ILE A 134 -3.98 5.09 -7.10
C ILE A 134 -2.71 4.24 -7.11
N ASN A 135 -2.56 3.37 -8.11
CA ASN A 135 -1.42 2.47 -8.31
C ASN A 135 -1.09 1.64 -7.07
N VAL A 136 -2.12 1.00 -6.48
CA VAL A 136 -1.99 0.13 -5.31
C VAL A 136 -2.13 -1.32 -5.74
N GLU A 137 -1.19 -2.16 -5.29
CA GLU A 137 -1.25 -3.62 -5.34
C GLU A 137 -0.67 -4.15 -4.03
N LEU A 138 -1.52 -4.75 -3.17
CA LEU A 138 -1.17 -5.11 -1.80
C LEU A 138 -1.69 -6.48 -1.43
N PRO A 139 -0.91 -7.31 -0.70
CA PRO A 139 -1.38 -8.57 -0.15
C PRO A 139 -2.49 -8.34 0.89
N ILE A 140 -3.43 -9.27 0.93
CA ILE A 140 -4.51 -9.34 1.93
C ILE A 140 -4.17 -10.48 2.88
N TYR A 141 -4.13 -10.19 4.17
CA TYR A 141 -3.84 -11.15 5.25
C TYR A 141 -5.04 -11.31 6.18
N HIS A 142 -5.05 -12.41 6.94
CA HIS A 142 -6.02 -12.64 7.99
C HIS A 142 -5.87 -11.63 9.13
N GLY A 143 -7.01 -11.08 9.60
CA GLY A 143 -7.07 -10.18 10.74
C GLY A 143 -6.50 -8.78 10.50
N THR A 144 -6.53 -7.98 11.54
CA THR A 144 -6.10 -6.56 11.51
C THR A 144 -5.08 -6.24 12.60
N SER A 145 -4.27 -7.23 12.99
CA SER A 145 -3.18 -6.99 13.94
C SER A 145 -2.19 -5.96 13.38
N GLU A 146 -1.47 -5.26 14.24
CA GLU A 146 -0.47 -4.27 13.84
C GLU A 146 0.57 -4.88 12.89
N ALA A 147 0.99 -6.13 13.11
CA ALA A 147 1.93 -6.82 12.23
C ALA A 147 1.37 -7.00 10.80
N VAL A 148 0.09 -7.35 10.69
CA VAL A 148 -0.63 -7.48 9.42
C VAL A 148 -0.74 -6.12 8.73
N LEU A 149 -1.22 -5.09 9.43
CA LEU A 149 -1.40 -3.76 8.87
C LEU A 149 -0.08 -3.09 8.48
N GLN A 150 1.04 -3.48 9.11
CA GLN A 150 2.38 -3.12 8.69
C GLN A 150 2.83 -3.89 7.44
N ALA A 151 2.37 -5.12 7.22
CA ALA A 151 2.75 -5.94 6.06
C ALA A 151 1.97 -5.57 4.81
N GLY A 152 0.67 -5.35 4.92
CA GLY A 152 -0.23 -5.12 3.79
C GLY A 152 -1.62 -4.64 4.23
N VAL A 153 -2.63 -5.30 3.69
CA VAL A 153 -4.05 -5.08 4.00
C VAL A 153 -4.54 -6.23 4.87
N GLY A 154 -5.24 -5.91 5.94
CA GLY A 154 -5.87 -6.89 6.82
C GLY A 154 -7.33 -7.12 6.44
N HIS A 155 -7.74 -8.38 6.37
CA HIS A 155 -9.16 -8.73 6.31
C HIS A 155 -9.76 -8.61 7.70
N PHE A 156 -10.81 -7.80 7.83
CA PHE A 156 -11.43 -7.55 9.12
C PHE A 156 -12.26 -8.77 9.53
N TRP A 157 -11.80 -9.47 10.59
CA TRP A 157 -12.48 -10.63 11.13
C TRP A 157 -13.92 -10.29 11.55
N GLY A 158 -14.86 -11.19 11.31
CA GLY A 158 -16.29 -10.97 11.51
C GLY A 158 -17.03 -10.47 10.27
N THR A 159 -16.31 -10.11 9.21
CA THR A 159 -16.88 -9.80 7.89
C THR A 159 -16.73 -10.98 6.93
N SER A 160 -17.37 -10.92 5.76
CA SER A 160 -17.27 -11.99 4.77
C SER A 160 -15.86 -12.13 4.23
N LEU A 161 -15.34 -13.35 4.12
CA LEU A 161 -14.10 -13.65 3.41
C LEU A 161 -14.16 -13.14 1.96
N PRO A 162 -13.04 -12.74 1.36
CA PRO A 162 -12.99 -12.01 0.09
C PRO A 162 -13.20 -12.90 -1.14
N VAL A 163 -14.23 -13.75 -1.10
CA VAL A 163 -14.62 -14.66 -2.21
C VAL A 163 -15.92 -14.24 -2.90
N GLY A 164 -16.49 -13.09 -2.49
CA GLY A 164 -17.73 -12.56 -3.03
C GLY A 164 -18.93 -13.48 -2.81
N GLY A 165 -20.04 -13.12 -3.42
CA GLY A 165 -21.28 -13.86 -3.40
C GLY A 165 -22.47 -13.03 -2.91
N GLU A 166 -23.68 -13.52 -3.16
CA GLU A 166 -24.90 -12.86 -2.73
C GLU A 166 -24.99 -12.81 -1.20
N SER A 167 -25.35 -11.63 -0.67
CA SER A 167 -25.42 -11.36 0.77
C SER A 167 -24.05 -11.48 1.46
N THR A 168 -22.99 -10.95 0.82
CA THR A 168 -21.65 -10.85 1.41
C THR A 168 -21.18 -9.41 1.49
N HIS A 169 -20.37 -9.11 2.51
CA HIS A 169 -19.69 -7.84 2.66
C HIS A 169 -18.29 -8.07 3.22
N THR A 170 -17.28 -7.98 2.37
CA THR A 170 -15.87 -8.09 2.74
C THR A 170 -15.34 -6.74 3.19
N VAL A 171 -14.65 -6.68 4.31
CA VAL A 171 -14.00 -5.45 4.79
C VAL A 171 -12.49 -5.62 4.83
N LEU A 172 -11.80 -4.73 4.14
CA LEU A 172 -10.35 -4.71 3.99
C LEU A 172 -9.77 -3.44 4.60
N THR A 173 -8.88 -3.60 5.55
CA THR A 173 -8.32 -2.51 6.36
C THR A 173 -6.85 -2.28 6.04
N GLY A 174 -6.45 -1.04 5.87
CA GLY A 174 -5.07 -0.68 5.61
C GLY A 174 -4.66 0.66 6.23
N HIS A 175 -3.41 0.74 6.67
CA HIS A 175 -2.86 1.98 7.22
C HIS A 175 -2.81 3.12 6.21
N ARG A 176 -2.90 4.34 6.71
CA ARG A 176 -2.70 5.59 5.99
C ARG A 176 -1.61 6.42 6.66
N GLY A 177 -0.69 6.98 5.86
CA GLY A 177 0.29 7.92 6.37
C GLY A 177 1.50 7.30 7.05
N LEU A 178 1.81 6.04 6.81
CA LEU A 178 3.07 5.45 7.26
C LEU A 178 4.24 6.09 6.49
N PRO A 179 5.31 6.54 7.17
CA PRO A 179 6.43 7.22 6.52
C PRO A 179 7.16 6.37 5.48
N THR A 180 7.07 5.06 5.61
CA THR A 180 7.85 4.09 4.83
C THR A 180 7.01 3.28 3.84
N LYS A 181 5.67 3.38 3.86
CA LYS A 181 4.76 2.60 3.01
C LYS A 181 3.57 3.42 2.56
N THR A 182 3.21 3.32 1.29
CA THR A 182 2.06 4.02 0.71
C THR A 182 0.74 3.42 1.19
N LEU A 183 0.60 2.09 1.16
CA LEU A 183 -0.63 1.37 1.54
C LEU A 183 -1.90 2.11 1.05
N PHE A 184 -2.83 2.45 1.96
CA PHE A 184 -4.06 3.17 1.65
C PHE A 184 -3.93 4.71 1.76
N THR A 185 -2.71 5.25 1.71
CA THR A 185 -2.45 6.70 1.86
C THR A 185 -3.24 7.57 0.87
N ASN A 186 -3.41 7.09 -0.35
CA ASN A 186 -4.04 7.83 -1.44
C ASN A 186 -5.54 7.52 -1.63
N MET A 187 -6.19 6.85 -0.70
CA MET A 187 -7.62 6.49 -0.83
C MET A 187 -8.56 7.70 -0.96
N ASP A 188 -8.16 8.86 -0.47
CA ASP A 188 -8.89 10.12 -0.64
C ASP A 188 -8.96 10.64 -2.09
N LYS A 189 -8.22 10.03 -3.02
CA LYS A 189 -8.27 10.33 -4.46
C LYS A 189 -9.28 9.46 -5.21
N LEU A 190 -9.88 8.48 -4.53
CA LEU A 190 -10.90 7.63 -5.12
C LEU A 190 -12.24 8.35 -5.18
N GLU A 191 -13.02 8.05 -6.22
CA GLU A 191 -14.33 8.63 -6.49
C GLU A 191 -15.33 7.53 -6.78
N VAL A 192 -16.61 7.82 -6.59
CA VAL A 192 -17.71 6.93 -7.03
C VAL A 192 -17.59 6.68 -8.52
N GLY A 193 -17.67 5.41 -8.91
CA GLY A 193 -17.47 4.94 -10.27
C GLY A 193 -16.08 4.37 -10.56
N ASP A 194 -15.05 4.63 -9.72
CA ASP A 194 -13.75 3.96 -9.82
C ASP A 194 -13.90 2.46 -9.52
N ILE A 195 -12.93 1.68 -10.00
CA ILE A 195 -12.96 0.22 -9.85
C ILE A 195 -11.72 -0.24 -9.11
N PHE A 196 -11.91 -1.18 -8.19
CA PHE A 196 -10.84 -1.96 -7.60
C PHE A 196 -11.10 -3.46 -7.75
N TYR A 197 -10.06 -4.25 -7.61
CA TYR A 197 -10.10 -5.69 -7.84
C TYR A 197 -9.55 -6.42 -6.63
N ILE A 198 -10.19 -7.53 -6.28
CA ILE A 198 -9.69 -8.49 -5.30
C ILE A 198 -9.37 -9.79 -6.05
N LYS A 199 -8.14 -10.26 -5.93
CA LYS A 199 -7.69 -11.53 -6.50
C LYS A 199 -7.52 -12.56 -5.39
N VAL A 200 -8.23 -13.68 -5.53
CA VAL A 200 -8.13 -14.83 -4.62
C VAL A 200 -8.03 -16.09 -5.47
N LEU A 201 -6.93 -16.82 -5.36
CA LEU A 201 -6.64 -17.97 -6.20
C LEU A 201 -6.79 -17.61 -7.70
N ASP A 202 -7.64 -18.33 -8.43
CA ASP A 202 -7.88 -18.06 -9.85
C ASP A 202 -9.01 -17.04 -10.09
N GLU A 203 -9.72 -16.60 -9.05
CA GLU A 203 -10.84 -15.67 -9.19
C GLU A 203 -10.41 -14.21 -9.05
N THR A 204 -10.86 -13.36 -9.97
CA THR A 204 -10.74 -11.91 -9.88
C THR A 204 -12.13 -11.31 -9.68
N LEU A 205 -12.30 -10.63 -8.56
CA LEU A 205 -13.53 -9.96 -8.17
C LEU A 205 -13.40 -8.46 -8.45
N ALA A 206 -14.25 -7.91 -9.33
CA ALA A 206 -14.28 -6.48 -9.64
C ALA A 206 -15.38 -5.80 -8.85
N TYR A 207 -15.04 -4.69 -8.19
CA TYR A 207 -15.97 -3.87 -7.42
C TYR A 207 -15.91 -2.43 -7.92
N GLN A 208 -17.07 -1.87 -8.27
CA GLN A 208 -17.19 -0.46 -8.63
C GLN A 208 -17.62 0.35 -7.40
N ILE A 209 -16.87 1.38 -7.08
CA ILE A 209 -17.15 2.24 -5.93
C ILE A 209 -18.52 2.89 -6.10
N ASP A 210 -19.40 2.61 -5.15
CA ASP A 210 -20.77 3.15 -5.09
C ASP A 210 -20.96 4.14 -3.95
N GLN A 211 -20.12 4.06 -2.88
CA GLN A 211 -20.25 4.91 -1.71
C GLN A 211 -18.90 5.25 -1.09
N ILE A 212 -18.74 6.50 -0.64
CA ILE A 212 -17.59 6.96 0.14
C ILE A 212 -18.11 7.72 1.36
N LEU A 213 -17.75 7.25 2.57
CA LEU A 213 -18.18 7.83 3.84
C LEU A 213 -16.97 8.18 4.72
N THR A 214 -17.14 9.21 5.54
CA THR A 214 -16.26 9.48 6.68
C THR A 214 -17.08 9.37 7.94
N VAL A 215 -16.71 8.44 8.81
CA VAL A 215 -17.46 8.06 10.01
C VAL A 215 -16.56 8.09 11.25
N LEU A 216 -17.15 8.08 12.43
CA LEU A 216 -16.42 7.87 13.68
C LEU A 216 -15.97 6.39 13.79
N PRO A 217 -14.94 6.08 14.59
CA PRO A 217 -14.44 4.70 14.74
C PRO A 217 -15.50 3.70 15.21
N GLU A 218 -16.43 4.14 16.06
CA GLU A 218 -17.54 3.35 16.61
C GLU A 218 -18.73 3.18 15.66
N GLU A 219 -18.77 3.91 14.54
CA GLU A 219 -19.85 3.84 13.55
C GLU A 219 -19.55 2.75 12.52
N THR A 220 -19.96 1.53 12.81
CA THR A 220 -19.71 0.33 11.97
C THR A 220 -20.90 -0.10 11.12
N ASP A 221 -22.05 0.57 11.21
CA ASP A 221 -23.28 0.23 10.49
C ASP A 221 -23.08 0.09 8.97
N GLY A 222 -22.21 0.93 8.40
CA GLY A 222 -21.86 0.90 6.98
C GLY A 222 -21.07 -0.34 6.52
N LEU A 223 -20.69 -1.22 7.45
CA LEU A 223 -19.97 -2.47 7.18
C LEU A 223 -20.88 -3.71 7.25
N SER A 224 -22.16 -3.52 7.55
CA SER A 224 -23.13 -4.60 7.69
C SER A 224 -23.43 -5.27 6.35
N ILE A 225 -23.77 -6.57 6.40
CA ILE A 225 -24.20 -7.34 5.23
C ILE A 225 -25.60 -6.89 4.83
N GLU A 226 -25.79 -6.56 3.57
CA GLU A 226 -27.09 -6.29 2.96
C GLU A 226 -27.57 -7.48 2.13
N SER A 227 -28.83 -7.90 2.36
CA SER A 227 -29.42 -9.03 1.65
C SER A 227 -29.42 -8.83 0.13
N GLY A 228 -28.93 -9.82 -0.60
CA GLY A 228 -28.87 -9.80 -2.06
C GLY A 228 -27.73 -8.98 -2.65
N LYS A 229 -26.88 -8.36 -1.83
CA LYS A 229 -25.73 -7.57 -2.27
C LYS A 229 -24.41 -8.32 -2.13
N ASP A 230 -23.46 -7.97 -2.97
CA ASP A 230 -22.06 -8.40 -2.89
C ASP A 230 -21.21 -7.13 -2.80
N TYR A 231 -20.76 -6.81 -1.57
CA TYR A 231 -19.99 -5.62 -1.28
C TYR A 231 -18.57 -5.92 -0.83
N ALA A 232 -17.68 -4.98 -1.13
CA ALA A 232 -16.36 -4.90 -0.52
C ALA A 232 -16.10 -3.46 -0.07
N THR A 233 -15.70 -3.26 1.19
CA THR A 233 -15.37 -1.95 1.74
C THR A 233 -13.89 -1.86 2.12
N LEU A 234 -13.22 -0.82 1.64
CA LEU A 234 -11.87 -0.46 2.03
C LEU A 234 -11.93 0.53 3.19
N VAL A 235 -11.19 0.26 4.27
CA VAL A 235 -11.20 1.09 5.49
C VAL A 235 -9.82 1.62 5.77
N THR A 236 -9.73 2.91 6.04
CA THR A 236 -8.49 3.55 6.51
C THR A 236 -8.77 4.71 7.44
N CYS A 237 -7.73 5.17 8.16
CA CYS A 237 -7.84 6.32 9.04
C CYS A 237 -7.89 7.64 8.28
N THR A 238 -8.64 8.61 8.80
CA THR A 238 -8.74 9.97 8.25
C THR A 238 -9.04 10.97 9.38
N PRO A 239 -8.70 12.29 9.26
CA PRO A 239 -7.80 12.88 8.28
C PRO A 239 -6.37 12.36 8.39
N PHE A 240 -5.58 12.55 7.32
CA PHE A 240 -4.16 12.14 7.30
C PHE A 240 -3.40 12.61 8.55
N ALA A 241 -2.66 11.71 9.20
CA ALA A 241 -1.88 11.92 10.42
C ALA A 241 -2.69 12.31 11.70
N ILE A 242 -3.99 12.61 11.60
CA ILE A 242 -4.86 12.93 12.74
C ILE A 242 -5.64 11.69 13.21
N ASN A 243 -6.17 10.90 12.26
CA ASN A 243 -6.76 9.57 12.46
C ASN A 243 -7.99 9.51 13.38
N THR A 244 -8.73 10.62 13.51
CA THR A 244 -9.92 10.70 14.38
C THR A 244 -11.17 10.03 13.82
N HIS A 245 -11.18 9.76 12.51
CA HIS A 245 -12.29 9.15 11.78
C HIS A 245 -11.81 7.98 10.94
N ARG A 246 -12.76 7.29 10.32
CA ARG A 246 -12.52 6.23 9.33
C ARG A 246 -13.06 6.67 7.98
N LEU A 247 -12.27 6.48 6.92
CA LEU A 247 -12.70 6.63 5.54
C LEU A 247 -13.13 5.25 5.06
N LEU A 248 -14.39 5.12 4.70
CA LEU A 248 -14.99 3.91 4.14
C LEU A 248 -15.19 4.13 2.64
N VAL A 249 -14.61 3.29 1.81
CA VAL A 249 -14.77 3.29 0.35
C VAL A 249 -15.38 1.95 -0.04
N ARG A 250 -16.72 1.95 -0.24
CA ARG A 250 -17.48 0.75 -0.58
C ARG A 250 -17.60 0.60 -2.10
N GLY A 251 -17.45 -0.63 -2.58
CA GLY A 251 -17.76 -1.02 -3.94
C GLY A 251 -18.80 -2.13 -3.99
N GLU A 252 -19.71 -2.05 -4.96
CA GLU A 252 -20.63 -3.12 -5.32
C GLU A 252 -20.03 -3.97 -6.44
N ARG A 253 -20.24 -5.26 -6.37
CA ARG A 253 -19.74 -6.24 -7.32
C ARG A 253 -20.22 -5.95 -8.73
N ILE A 254 -19.31 -5.96 -9.70
CA ILE A 254 -19.62 -5.88 -11.13
C ILE A 254 -19.03 -7.09 -11.87
N PRO A 255 -19.57 -7.45 -13.06
CA PRO A 255 -18.94 -8.47 -13.90
C PRO A 255 -17.49 -8.08 -14.21
N TYR A 256 -16.59 -9.07 -14.12
CA TYR A 256 -15.20 -8.94 -14.53
C TYR A 256 -14.99 -9.65 -15.85
N GLU A 257 -14.53 -8.94 -16.88
CA GLU A 257 -14.07 -9.52 -18.14
C GLU A 257 -12.54 -9.34 -18.19
N GLU A 258 -11.85 -10.47 -18.31
CA GLU A 258 -10.40 -10.46 -18.50
C GLU A 258 -10.11 -9.93 -19.92
N ALA A 259 -9.36 -8.81 -20.01
CA ALA A 259 -9.10 -8.12 -21.28
C ALA A 259 -7.92 -8.75 -22.03
#